data_cded1f8bf0f0930f278b443115301167
#
_entry.id   cded1f8bf0f0930f278b443115301167
#
_cell.length_a   1.000
_cell.length_b   1.000
_cell.length_c   1.000
_cell.angle_alpha   90.00
_cell.angle_beta   90.00
_cell.angle_gamma   90.00
#
_symmetry.space_group_name_H-M   'P 1'
#
loop_
_entity.id
_entity.type
_entity.pdbx_description
1 polymer ?
#
loop_
_entity_poly.entity_id
_entity_poly.type
_entity_poly.pdbx_seq_one_letter_code
_entity_poly.pdbx_strand_id
1 'polypeptide(L)'
;MFHIAKYGLDNFLIGLVLGLVLISLPFIFSLHFVLKILFWIVGGFFVLFSFWFFRDPNRNVPLLAVEDGSIILAPADGKVVEIKEITDNRLLNQKVLQVSIFLSPLDVHVNRSPISGKVFYVEYFPGKYLVAYHPKASEENEHTLIGVENEFGKIAFKQIAGILARRVVCTLKVGDSVEAGEKIGMMKFGSRMDVLLPLNARIFVKVGQKVRAGETIIARLHKEYSFPNI
;
A
#
# COMPACT_ATOMS: atom_id res chain seq x y z
N MET A 1 1.47 14.13 15.68
CA MET A 1 2.74 14.64 15.09
C MET A 1 2.70 14.38 13.59
N PHE A 2 2.99 15.37 12.76
CA PHE A 2 3.00 15.22 11.31
C PHE A 2 4.37 14.64 10.88
N HIS A 3 4.36 13.50 10.19
CA HIS A 3 5.58 12.87 9.68
C HIS A 3 5.54 12.78 8.16
N ILE A 4 6.71 12.85 7.54
CA ILE A 4 6.89 12.58 6.11
C ILE A 4 7.38 11.16 5.93
N ALA A 5 6.81 10.47 4.94
CA ALA A 5 7.14 9.09 4.61
C ALA A 5 8.61 8.98 4.13
N LYS A 6 9.44 8.25 4.89
CA LYS A 6 10.86 8.08 4.58
C LYS A 6 11.11 7.50 3.18
N TYR A 7 10.19 6.66 2.70
CA TYR A 7 10.27 6.00 1.38
C TYR A 7 10.01 6.93 0.19
N GLY A 8 9.50 8.14 0.45
CA GLY A 8 9.20 9.15 -0.57
C GLY A 8 9.98 10.44 -0.40
N LEU A 9 10.98 10.48 0.50
CA LEU A 9 11.68 11.71 0.86
C LEU A 9 12.33 12.41 -0.34
N ASP A 10 12.91 11.64 -1.27
CA ASP A 10 13.52 12.18 -2.49
C ASP A 10 12.50 12.96 -3.33
N ASN A 11 11.35 12.35 -3.61
CA ASN A 11 10.30 12.99 -4.39
C ASN A 11 9.63 14.14 -3.64
N PHE A 12 9.49 14.02 -2.32
CA PHE A 12 9.04 15.11 -1.46
C PHE A 12 9.94 16.33 -1.59
N LEU A 13 11.27 16.14 -1.47
CA LEU A 13 12.22 17.22 -1.58
C LEU A 13 12.25 17.84 -2.99
N ILE A 14 12.14 17.03 -4.05
CA ILE A 14 12.05 17.52 -5.43
C ILE A 14 10.79 18.40 -5.58
N GLY A 15 9.63 17.94 -5.14
CA GLY A 15 8.39 18.71 -5.22
C GLY A 15 8.44 20.00 -4.40
N LEU A 16 9.01 19.93 -3.19
CA LEU A 16 9.19 21.09 -2.31
C LEU A 16 10.11 22.14 -2.94
N VAL A 17 11.29 21.72 -3.41
CA VAL A 17 12.27 22.62 -4.04
C VAL A 17 11.68 23.24 -5.32
N LEU A 18 11.04 22.44 -6.18
CA LEU A 18 10.37 22.95 -7.37
C LEU A 18 9.31 23.99 -7.02
N GLY A 19 8.48 23.73 -6.03
CA GLY A 19 7.46 24.67 -5.58
C GLY A 19 8.06 25.98 -5.06
N LEU A 20 9.11 25.90 -4.24
CA LEU A 20 9.81 27.09 -3.70
C LEU A 20 10.52 27.90 -4.80
N VAL A 21 11.14 27.22 -5.77
CA VAL A 21 11.74 27.88 -6.95
C VAL A 21 10.65 28.63 -7.74
N LEU A 22 9.51 27.99 -8.05
CA LEU A 22 8.42 28.65 -8.76
C LEU A 22 7.89 29.88 -8.01
N ILE A 23 7.75 29.82 -6.68
CA ILE A 23 7.33 30.93 -5.85
C ILE A 23 8.34 32.07 -5.88
N SER A 24 9.64 31.77 -5.96
CA SER A 24 10.71 32.78 -5.93
C SER A 24 10.92 33.50 -7.27
N LEU A 25 10.63 32.87 -8.42
CA LEU A 25 10.86 33.44 -9.75
C LEU A 25 10.22 34.82 -9.94
N PRO A 26 8.97 35.11 -9.51
CA PRO A 26 8.38 36.46 -9.63
C PRO A 26 9.08 37.56 -8.86
N PHE A 27 9.91 37.24 -7.88
CA PHE A 27 10.71 38.22 -7.12
C PHE A 27 12.04 38.53 -7.82
N ILE A 28 12.55 37.58 -8.61
CA ILE A 28 13.82 37.70 -9.33
C ILE A 28 13.60 38.40 -10.69
N PHE A 29 12.49 38.07 -11.36
CA PHE A 29 12.19 38.58 -12.70
C PHE A 29 11.03 39.54 -12.67
N SER A 30 11.11 40.63 -13.47
CA SER A 30 10.03 41.62 -13.64
C SER A 30 8.89 41.08 -14.52
N LEU A 31 8.18 40.09 -14.02
CA LEU A 31 7.11 39.43 -14.74
C LEU A 31 5.82 40.28 -14.71
N HIS A 32 4.96 40.08 -15.73
CA HIS A 32 3.61 40.64 -15.73
C HIS A 32 2.80 40.08 -14.54
N PHE A 33 1.89 40.91 -13.98
CA PHE A 33 1.14 40.59 -12.76
C PHE A 33 0.41 39.24 -12.83
N VAL A 34 -0.22 38.92 -13.95
CA VAL A 34 -0.93 37.63 -14.15
C VAL A 34 0.02 36.44 -14.06
N LEU A 35 1.24 36.55 -14.63
CA LEU A 35 2.26 35.50 -14.55
C LEU A 35 2.75 35.29 -13.12
N LYS A 36 2.92 36.40 -12.34
CA LYS A 36 3.28 36.26 -10.92
C LYS A 36 2.26 35.45 -10.13
N ILE A 37 0.97 35.73 -10.32
CA ILE A 37 -0.11 34.97 -9.67
C ILE A 37 -0.06 33.50 -10.09
N LEU A 38 0.12 33.20 -11.38
CA LEU A 38 0.21 31.84 -11.87
C LEU A 38 1.38 31.06 -11.21
N PHE A 39 2.56 31.65 -11.14
CA PHE A 39 3.72 31.05 -10.50
C PHE A 39 3.48 30.79 -9.01
N TRP A 40 2.84 31.71 -8.28
CA TRP A 40 2.52 31.52 -6.87
C TRP A 40 1.47 30.42 -6.65
N ILE A 41 0.44 30.32 -7.50
CA ILE A 41 -0.57 29.27 -7.42
C ILE A 41 0.08 27.90 -7.70
N VAL A 42 0.83 27.77 -8.79
CA VAL A 42 1.46 26.50 -9.18
C VAL A 42 2.53 26.10 -8.17
N GLY A 43 3.39 27.02 -7.74
CA GLY A 43 4.40 26.76 -6.73
C GLY A 43 3.79 26.36 -5.38
N GLY A 44 2.76 27.09 -4.94
CA GLY A 44 2.01 26.77 -3.73
C GLY A 44 1.35 25.40 -3.81
N PHE A 45 0.79 25.04 -4.96
CA PHE A 45 0.26 23.69 -5.20
C PHE A 45 1.33 22.61 -5.02
N PHE A 46 2.51 22.75 -5.61
CA PHE A 46 3.59 21.77 -5.45
C PHE A 46 4.04 21.61 -3.99
N VAL A 47 4.17 22.72 -3.26
CA VAL A 47 4.50 22.69 -1.83
C VAL A 47 3.43 21.95 -1.04
N LEU A 48 2.17 22.38 -1.12
CA LEU A 48 1.06 21.80 -0.36
C LEU A 48 0.82 20.33 -0.73
N PHE A 49 0.88 20.01 -2.03
CA PHE A 49 0.73 18.65 -2.53
C PHE A 49 1.85 17.72 -2.02
N SER A 50 3.10 18.20 -1.97
CA SER A 50 4.20 17.40 -1.44
C SER A 50 3.95 17.02 0.02
N PHE A 51 3.56 17.97 0.87
CA PHE A 51 3.20 17.67 2.26
C PHE A 51 1.99 16.74 2.36
N TRP A 52 0.96 16.95 1.56
CA TRP A 52 -0.24 16.12 1.58
C TRP A 52 0.06 14.69 1.12
N PHE A 53 0.74 14.52 0.00
CA PHE A 53 0.96 13.22 -0.63
C PHE A 53 1.90 12.34 0.19
N PHE A 54 3.00 12.92 0.69
CA PHE A 54 4.01 12.17 1.44
C PHE A 54 3.77 12.11 2.94
N ARG A 55 2.56 12.45 3.40
CA ARG A 55 2.19 12.34 4.81
C ARG A 55 2.24 10.88 5.30
N ASP A 56 2.72 10.69 6.51
CA ASP A 56 2.77 9.39 7.19
C ASP A 56 2.16 9.54 8.59
N PRO A 57 0.83 9.49 8.72
CA PRO A 57 0.17 9.64 10.01
C PRO A 57 0.46 8.45 10.92
N ASN A 58 0.52 8.71 12.21
CA ASN A 58 0.53 7.63 13.21
C ASN A 58 -0.73 6.79 13.08
N ARG A 59 -0.60 5.48 13.32
CA ARG A 59 -1.70 4.52 13.27
C ARG A 59 -1.89 3.86 14.62
N ASN A 60 -3.14 3.71 15.00
CA ASN A 60 -3.53 2.97 16.18
C ASN A 60 -3.81 1.52 15.75
N VAL A 61 -2.78 0.68 15.80
CA VAL A 61 -2.93 -0.76 15.51
C VAL A 61 -3.87 -1.35 16.57
N PRO A 62 -4.96 -2.04 16.17
CA PRO A 62 -5.86 -2.67 17.11
C PRO A 62 -5.12 -3.66 18.02
N LEU A 63 -5.33 -3.59 19.33
CA LEU A 63 -4.69 -4.47 20.30
C LEU A 63 -4.92 -5.95 19.95
N LEU A 64 -6.12 -6.26 19.48
CA LEU A 64 -6.48 -7.60 18.99
C LEU A 64 -5.51 -8.12 17.91
N ALA A 65 -5.03 -7.26 17.01
CA ALA A 65 -4.10 -7.69 15.94
C ALA A 65 -2.65 -7.83 16.45
N VAL A 66 -2.34 -7.26 17.62
CA VAL A 66 -1.04 -7.43 18.27
C VAL A 66 -1.01 -8.74 19.05
N GLU A 67 -2.12 -9.10 19.72
CA GLU A 67 -2.24 -10.27 20.58
C GLU A 67 -2.65 -11.54 19.84
N ASP A 68 -3.42 -11.40 18.75
CA ASP A 68 -3.97 -12.51 17.96
C ASP A 68 -3.40 -12.50 16.55
N GLY A 69 -2.40 -13.34 16.30
CA GLY A 69 -1.74 -13.49 15.00
C GLY A 69 -2.65 -13.98 13.87
N SER A 70 -3.92 -14.33 14.15
CA SER A 70 -4.91 -14.67 13.11
C SER A 70 -5.54 -13.45 12.44
N ILE A 71 -5.40 -12.26 13.02
CA ILE A 71 -6.05 -11.03 12.56
C ILE A 71 -5.30 -10.45 11.36
N ILE A 72 -6.05 -10.14 10.30
CA ILE A 72 -5.54 -9.52 9.09
C ILE A 72 -5.97 -8.06 9.03
N LEU A 73 -5.01 -7.15 8.95
CA LEU A 73 -5.22 -5.72 8.80
C LEU A 73 -5.19 -5.28 7.33
N ALA A 74 -5.84 -4.17 7.02
CA ALA A 74 -5.67 -3.51 5.74
C ALA A 74 -4.20 -3.07 5.56
N PRO A 75 -3.53 -3.46 4.46
CA PRO A 75 -2.13 -3.08 4.22
C PRO A 75 -1.99 -1.66 3.65
N ALA A 76 -3.08 -1.03 3.24
CA ALA A 76 -3.10 0.30 2.64
C ALA A 76 -4.35 1.07 3.02
N ASP A 77 -4.27 2.40 2.96
CA ASP A 77 -5.45 3.27 2.90
C ASP A 77 -6.09 3.14 1.53
N GLY A 78 -7.42 3.14 1.49
CA GLY A 78 -8.11 3.11 0.21
C GLY A 78 -9.52 2.57 0.31
N LYS A 79 -10.00 2.06 -0.82
CA LYS A 79 -11.34 1.48 -0.97
C LYS A 79 -11.22 0.03 -1.42
N VAL A 80 -11.94 -0.87 -0.75
CA VAL A 80 -12.08 -2.26 -1.21
C VAL A 80 -12.83 -2.24 -2.54
N VAL A 81 -12.19 -2.69 -3.59
CA VAL A 81 -12.76 -2.69 -4.96
C VAL A 81 -13.18 -4.07 -5.41
N GLU A 82 -12.60 -5.13 -4.83
CA GLU A 82 -12.90 -6.50 -5.23
C GLU A 82 -12.68 -7.47 -4.07
N ILE A 83 -13.57 -8.46 -3.95
CA ILE A 83 -13.40 -9.65 -3.09
C ILE A 83 -13.85 -10.83 -3.95
N LYS A 84 -12.92 -11.74 -4.27
CA LYS A 84 -13.20 -12.89 -5.13
C LYS A 84 -12.31 -14.08 -4.80
N GLU A 85 -12.77 -15.27 -5.20
CA GLU A 85 -11.92 -16.45 -5.26
C GLU A 85 -11.07 -16.44 -6.52
N ILE A 86 -9.79 -16.78 -6.37
CA ILE A 86 -8.86 -16.98 -7.46
C ILE A 86 -8.01 -18.22 -7.21
N THR A 87 -7.36 -18.74 -8.24
CA THR A 87 -6.31 -19.73 -8.08
C THR A 87 -4.96 -19.03 -8.11
N ASP A 88 -4.22 -19.06 -7.00
CA ASP A 88 -2.85 -18.58 -6.99
C ASP A 88 -1.90 -19.72 -7.37
N ASN A 89 -1.31 -19.60 -8.56
CA ASN A 89 -0.36 -20.60 -9.10
C ASN A 89 1.10 -20.18 -8.90
N ARG A 90 1.36 -19.06 -8.21
CA ARG A 90 2.72 -18.51 -8.09
C ARG A 90 3.38 -18.84 -6.75
N LEU A 91 2.64 -18.68 -5.66
CA LEU A 91 3.21 -18.78 -4.33
C LEU A 91 2.48 -19.77 -3.43
N LEU A 92 1.16 -19.64 -3.31
CA LEU A 92 0.37 -20.48 -2.40
C LEU A 92 -0.08 -21.78 -3.07
N ASN A 93 -0.08 -21.85 -4.42
CA ASN A 93 -0.44 -23.00 -5.25
C ASN A 93 -1.80 -23.63 -4.89
N GLN A 94 -2.77 -22.77 -4.58
CA GLN A 94 -4.12 -23.19 -4.19
C GLN A 94 -5.17 -22.12 -4.53
N LYS A 95 -6.44 -22.47 -4.37
CA LYS A 95 -7.53 -21.49 -4.40
C LYS A 95 -7.47 -20.61 -3.15
N VAL A 96 -7.62 -19.31 -3.33
CA VAL A 96 -7.53 -18.29 -2.28
C VAL A 96 -8.63 -17.24 -2.43
N LEU A 97 -8.96 -16.58 -1.33
CA LEU A 97 -9.75 -15.36 -1.34
C LEU A 97 -8.83 -14.16 -1.56
N GLN A 98 -9.08 -13.39 -2.61
CA GLN A 98 -8.40 -12.13 -2.88
C GLN A 98 -9.25 -10.96 -2.39
N VAL A 99 -8.66 -10.12 -1.54
CA VAL A 99 -9.23 -8.83 -1.14
C VAL A 99 -8.36 -7.74 -1.76
N SER A 100 -8.96 -6.90 -2.61
CA SER A 100 -8.25 -5.85 -3.36
C SER A 100 -8.62 -4.47 -2.86
N ILE A 101 -7.62 -3.68 -2.54
CA ILE A 101 -7.75 -2.32 -2.02
C ILE A 101 -7.12 -1.37 -3.02
N PHE A 102 -7.90 -0.45 -3.57
CA PHE A 102 -7.45 0.61 -4.47
C PHE A 102 -7.09 1.86 -3.66
N LEU A 103 -5.88 2.37 -3.89
CA LEU A 103 -5.37 3.60 -3.31
C LEU A 103 -5.56 4.74 -4.31
N SER A 104 -6.41 5.69 -3.97
CA SER A 104 -6.55 6.96 -4.71
C SER A 104 -5.29 7.82 -4.51
N PRO A 105 -4.90 8.68 -5.47
CA PRO A 105 -3.82 9.66 -5.27
C PRO A 105 -3.97 10.55 -4.03
N LEU A 106 -5.16 10.65 -3.46
CA LEU A 106 -5.44 11.44 -2.25
C LEU A 106 -5.29 10.65 -0.95
N ASP A 107 -5.16 9.33 -1.02
CA ASP A 107 -4.98 8.46 0.15
C ASP A 107 -3.54 8.52 0.69
N VAL A 108 -3.28 7.91 1.85
CA VAL A 108 -1.92 7.71 2.37
C VAL A 108 -1.28 6.53 1.64
N HIS A 109 -0.08 6.74 1.12
CA HIS A 109 0.58 5.77 0.25
C HIS A 109 1.61 4.87 0.96
N VAL A 110 1.80 5.05 2.28
CA VAL A 110 2.63 4.16 3.10
C VAL A 110 1.90 2.83 3.26
N ASN A 111 2.59 1.74 2.90
CA ASN A 111 2.07 0.38 3.01
C ASN A 111 2.53 -0.27 4.32
N ARG A 112 1.67 -1.12 4.86
CA ARG A 112 1.90 -1.78 6.15
C ARG A 112 1.67 -3.29 6.04
N SER A 113 2.36 -4.06 6.87
CA SER A 113 2.12 -5.50 6.93
C SER A 113 0.69 -5.79 7.35
N PRO A 114 -0.03 -6.66 6.64
CA PRO A 114 -1.36 -7.08 7.04
C PRO A 114 -1.37 -8.02 8.24
N ILE A 115 -0.26 -8.68 8.56
CA ILE A 115 -0.17 -9.74 9.58
C ILE A 115 1.22 -9.73 10.23
N SER A 116 1.31 -10.23 11.46
CA SER A 116 2.57 -10.57 12.11
C SER A 116 3.05 -11.95 11.67
N GLY A 117 4.35 -12.11 11.41
CA GLY A 117 4.93 -13.38 11.03
C GLY A 117 6.32 -13.28 10.42
N LYS A 118 6.77 -14.38 9.85
CA LYS A 118 8.05 -14.46 9.15
C LYS A 118 7.86 -14.34 7.65
N VAL A 119 8.64 -13.48 7.03
CA VAL A 119 8.63 -13.30 5.57
C VAL A 119 9.34 -14.50 4.94
N PHE A 120 8.61 -15.33 4.19
CA PHE A 120 9.17 -16.51 3.51
C PHE A 120 9.38 -16.29 2.01
N TYR A 121 8.81 -15.22 1.45
CA TYR A 121 8.92 -14.91 0.03
C TYR A 121 8.84 -13.42 -0.22
N VAL A 122 9.72 -12.91 -1.08
CA VAL A 122 9.67 -11.54 -1.64
C VAL A 122 10.22 -11.60 -3.05
N GLU A 123 9.43 -11.22 -4.03
CA GLU A 123 9.88 -11.12 -5.41
C GLU A 123 9.24 -9.93 -6.12
N TYR A 124 10.05 -9.22 -6.90
CA TYR A 124 9.64 -8.11 -7.74
C TYR A 124 9.42 -8.59 -9.17
N PHE A 125 8.28 -8.23 -9.73
CA PHE A 125 7.89 -8.53 -11.09
C PHE A 125 7.79 -7.24 -11.90
N PRO A 126 8.65 -7.03 -12.91
CA PRO A 126 8.47 -5.95 -13.84
C PRO A 126 7.19 -6.17 -14.64
N GLY A 127 6.52 -5.07 -15.03
CA GLY A 127 5.25 -5.19 -15.72
C GLY A 127 4.79 -3.90 -16.38
N LYS A 128 3.53 -3.88 -16.78
CA LYS A 128 2.86 -2.71 -17.36
C LYS A 128 2.43 -1.73 -16.26
N TYR A 129 1.87 -0.61 -16.70
CA TYR A 129 1.30 0.43 -15.84
C TYR A 129 -0.16 0.69 -16.26
N LEU A 130 -0.99 -0.36 -16.24
CA LEU A 130 -2.43 -0.21 -16.43
C LEU A 130 -3.03 0.54 -15.23
N VAL A 131 -4.19 1.15 -15.43
CA VAL A 131 -4.93 1.76 -14.33
C VAL A 131 -5.19 0.70 -13.25
N ALA A 132 -4.88 1.01 -11.99
CA ALA A 132 -4.83 0.02 -10.91
C ALA A 132 -6.17 -0.71 -10.63
N TYR A 133 -7.31 -0.14 -11.02
CA TYR A 133 -8.61 -0.81 -10.94
C TYR A 133 -8.96 -1.66 -12.18
N HIS A 134 -8.07 -1.72 -13.19
CA HIS A 134 -8.27 -2.58 -14.35
C HIS A 134 -8.20 -4.06 -13.91
N PRO A 135 -9.11 -4.95 -14.41
CA PRO A 135 -9.15 -6.37 -13.99
C PRO A 135 -7.81 -7.11 -14.13
N LYS A 136 -7.03 -6.78 -15.15
CA LYS A 136 -5.72 -7.40 -15.43
C LYS A 136 -4.56 -6.75 -14.65
N ALA A 137 -4.78 -5.67 -13.91
CA ALA A 137 -3.71 -4.97 -13.22
C ALA A 137 -2.95 -5.87 -12.22
N SER A 138 -3.64 -6.79 -11.55
CA SER A 138 -3.05 -7.74 -10.59
C SER A 138 -2.07 -8.74 -11.22
N GLU A 139 -2.14 -8.94 -12.54
CA GLU A 139 -1.34 -9.92 -13.27
C GLU A 139 -0.29 -9.26 -14.17
N GLU A 140 -0.66 -8.15 -14.82
CA GLU A 140 0.15 -7.53 -15.88
C GLU A 140 0.97 -6.34 -15.38
N ASN A 141 0.57 -5.67 -14.30
CA ASN A 141 1.30 -4.49 -13.81
C ASN A 141 2.56 -4.88 -13.03
N GLU A 142 3.51 -3.92 -13.02
CA GLU A 142 4.64 -3.96 -12.10
C GLU A 142 4.14 -4.18 -10.67
N HIS A 143 4.68 -5.21 -9.99
CA HIS A 143 4.26 -5.52 -8.63
C HIS A 143 5.35 -6.22 -7.84
N THR A 144 5.25 -6.14 -6.51
CA THR A 144 6.01 -6.97 -5.58
C THR A 144 5.05 -7.96 -4.92
N LEU A 145 5.37 -9.25 -4.98
CA LEU A 145 4.67 -10.33 -4.29
C LEU A 145 5.43 -10.68 -3.01
N ILE A 146 4.71 -10.69 -1.89
CA ILE A 146 5.27 -10.92 -0.55
C ILE A 146 4.49 -12.05 0.10
N GLY A 147 5.19 -13.03 0.65
CA GLY A 147 4.63 -14.13 1.45
C GLY A 147 5.03 -14.00 2.91
N VAL A 148 4.05 -14.08 3.81
CA VAL A 148 4.26 -14.10 5.27
C VAL A 148 3.58 -15.33 5.86
N GLU A 149 4.29 -16.01 6.78
CA GLU A 149 3.77 -17.16 7.49
C GLU A 149 3.84 -16.98 9.01
N ASN A 150 2.87 -17.56 9.70
CA ASN A 150 2.85 -17.68 11.15
C ASN A 150 2.13 -18.99 11.55
N GLU A 151 1.83 -19.17 12.82
CA GLU A 151 1.16 -20.37 13.36
C GLU A 151 -0.27 -20.58 12.83
N PHE A 152 -0.91 -19.58 12.22
CA PHE A 152 -2.24 -19.67 11.62
C PHE A 152 -2.21 -19.98 10.12
N GLY A 153 -1.02 -20.01 9.50
CA GLY A 153 -0.83 -20.38 8.11
C GLY A 153 -0.05 -19.36 7.30
N LYS A 154 -0.16 -19.50 5.98
CA LYS A 154 0.52 -18.67 4.98
C LYS A 154 -0.47 -17.74 4.31
N ILE A 155 -0.07 -16.49 4.18
CA ILE A 155 -0.76 -15.52 3.32
C ILE A 155 0.21 -14.91 2.32
N ALA A 156 -0.34 -14.36 1.25
CA ALA A 156 0.43 -13.53 0.33
C ALA A 156 -0.24 -12.18 0.16
N PHE A 157 0.53 -11.17 -0.22
CA PHE A 157 -0.01 -9.88 -0.62
C PHE A 157 0.87 -9.24 -1.68
N LYS A 158 0.23 -8.40 -2.52
CA LYS A 158 0.90 -7.74 -3.64
C LYS A 158 0.81 -6.23 -3.49
N GLN A 159 1.93 -5.56 -3.72
CA GLN A 159 1.96 -4.14 -4.00
C GLN A 159 1.95 -3.98 -5.53
N ILE A 160 0.91 -3.38 -6.11
CA ILE A 160 0.68 -3.32 -7.56
C ILE A 160 0.70 -1.86 -7.99
N ALA A 161 1.63 -1.53 -8.88
CA ALA A 161 1.74 -0.19 -9.45
C ALA A 161 0.52 0.16 -10.31
N GLY A 162 0.17 1.44 -10.38
CA GLY A 162 -0.82 1.97 -11.30
C GLY A 162 -0.20 2.84 -12.38
N ILE A 163 -1.01 3.51 -13.17
CA ILE A 163 -0.58 4.30 -14.35
C ILE A 163 0.39 5.44 -14.01
N LEU A 164 0.23 6.05 -12.84
CA LEU A 164 1.10 7.12 -12.35
C LEU A 164 2.19 6.60 -11.40
N ALA A 165 1.97 5.41 -10.83
CA ALA A 165 2.90 4.77 -9.90
C ALA A 165 4.00 4.07 -10.70
N ARG A 166 5.11 4.74 -10.90
CA ARG A 166 6.27 4.16 -11.59
C ARG A 166 7.29 3.54 -10.63
N ARG A 167 6.92 3.36 -9.35
CA ARG A 167 7.81 2.74 -8.36
C ARG A 167 7.05 2.13 -7.20
N VAL A 168 7.26 0.85 -7.02
CA VAL A 168 6.93 0.10 -5.79
C VAL A 168 8.19 0.10 -4.91
N VAL A 169 8.06 0.57 -3.68
CA VAL A 169 9.11 0.46 -2.66
C VAL A 169 8.69 -0.60 -1.66
N CYS A 170 9.45 -1.69 -1.59
CA CYS A 170 9.32 -2.74 -0.58
C CYS A 170 10.63 -2.81 0.20
N THR A 171 10.54 -2.82 1.53
CA THR A 171 11.74 -2.94 2.39
C THR A 171 11.94 -4.32 2.96
N LEU A 172 10.96 -5.20 2.80
CA LEU A 172 11.03 -6.57 3.31
C LEU A 172 11.99 -7.44 2.52
N LYS A 173 12.62 -8.36 3.22
CA LYS A 173 13.48 -9.41 2.68
C LYS A 173 13.04 -10.77 3.22
N VAL A 174 13.34 -11.82 2.48
CA VAL A 174 13.12 -13.19 2.96
C VAL A 174 13.91 -13.41 4.25
N GLY A 175 13.25 -13.96 5.26
CA GLY A 175 13.80 -14.18 6.58
C GLY A 175 13.49 -13.11 7.62
N ASP A 176 13.02 -11.92 7.20
CA ASP A 176 12.61 -10.88 8.14
C ASP A 176 11.42 -11.33 8.99
N SER A 177 11.36 -10.85 10.23
CA SER A 177 10.16 -10.88 11.06
C SER A 177 9.46 -9.55 10.95
N VAL A 178 8.14 -9.57 10.80
CA VAL A 178 7.33 -8.35 10.63
C VAL A 178 6.12 -8.40 11.57
N GLU A 179 5.72 -7.25 12.09
CA GLU A 179 4.52 -7.10 12.93
C GLU A 179 3.33 -6.59 12.11
N ALA A 180 2.11 -6.97 12.51
CA ALA A 180 0.89 -6.43 11.92
C ALA A 180 0.85 -4.90 12.06
N GLY A 181 0.61 -4.19 10.97
CA GLY A 181 0.63 -2.72 10.94
C GLY A 181 2.01 -2.08 10.79
N GLU A 182 3.10 -2.84 10.81
CA GLU A 182 4.46 -2.34 10.57
C GLU A 182 4.60 -1.78 9.15
N LYS A 183 5.38 -0.70 9.00
CA LYS A 183 5.62 -0.06 7.70
C LYS A 183 6.56 -0.89 6.84
N ILE A 184 6.11 -1.29 5.67
CA ILE A 184 6.86 -2.17 4.76
C ILE A 184 7.27 -1.51 3.45
N GLY A 185 6.83 -0.29 3.21
CA GLY A 185 7.15 0.40 1.97
C GLY A 185 6.15 1.47 1.57
N MET A 186 6.16 1.80 0.29
CA MET A 186 5.29 2.83 -0.28
C MET A 186 5.07 2.58 -1.77
N MET A 187 3.87 2.83 -2.24
CA MET A 187 3.57 2.93 -3.67
C MET A 187 3.23 4.38 -4.00
N LYS A 188 3.78 4.90 -5.11
CA LYS A 188 3.65 6.32 -5.48
C LYS A 188 2.57 6.47 -6.56
N PHE A 189 1.52 7.28 -6.29
CA PHE A 189 0.47 7.71 -7.23
C PHE A 189 -0.46 6.62 -7.78
N GLY A 190 -1.60 6.41 -7.13
CA GLY A 190 -2.69 5.56 -7.59
C GLY A 190 -2.25 4.11 -7.83
N SER A 191 -2.58 3.25 -6.92
CA SER A 191 -2.04 1.89 -6.84
C SER A 191 -3.09 0.94 -6.27
N ARG A 192 -2.75 -0.33 -6.17
CA ARG A 192 -3.62 -1.36 -5.61
C ARG A 192 -2.80 -2.29 -4.72
N MET A 193 -3.40 -2.74 -3.62
CA MET A 193 -2.89 -3.87 -2.85
C MET A 193 -3.89 -5.01 -2.89
N ASP A 194 -3.41 -6.20 -3.21
CA ASP A 194 -4.18 -7.43 -3.12
C ASP A 194 -3.68 -8.25 -1.93
N VAL A 195 -4.60 -8.74 -1.09
CA VAL A 195 -4.31 -9.67 0.00
C VAL A 195 -4.93 -11.01 -0.35
N LEU A 196 -4.11 -12.07 -0.39
CA LEU A 196 -4.47 -13.42 -0.75
C LEU A 196 -4.54 -14.27 0.52
N LEU A 197 -5.72 -14.75 0.84
CA LEU A 197 -6.06 -15.44 2.09
C LEU A 197 -6.55 -16.86 1.80
N PRO A 198 -6.38 -17.81 2.72
CA PRO A 198 -7.03 -19.11 2.62
C PRO A 198 -8.55 -18.97 2.45
N LEU A 199 -9.19 -19.93 1.74
CA LEU A 199 -10.64 -19.89 1.49
C LEU A 199 -11.49 -19.92 2.77
N ASN A 200 -10.98 -20.49 3.85
CA ASN A 200 -11.64 -20.57 5.14
C ASN A 200 -11.48 -19.26 5.97
N ALA A 201 -10.79 -18.25 5.47
CA ALA A 201 -10.67 -16.96 6.17
C ALA A 201 -12.02 -16.25 6.25
N ARG A 202 -12.33 -15.72 7.44
CA ARG A 202 -13.55 -14.91 7.65
C ARG A 202 -13.27 -13.47 7.27
N ILE A 203 -13.98 -12.97 6.25
CA ILE A 203 -13.86 -11.58 5.78
C ILE A 203 -14.81 -10.67 6.57
N PHE A 204 -14.32 -9.47 6.98
CA PHE A 204 -15.07 -8.47 7.75
C PHE A 204 -15.38 -7.20 6.97
N VAL A 205 -14.86 -7.07 5.74
CA VAL A 205 -15.08 -5.91 4.88
C VAL A 205 -15.95 -6.27 3.68
N LYS A 206 -16.50 -5.24 3.03
CA LYS A 206 -17.29 -5.38 1.81
C LYS A 206 -16.78 -4.49 0.71
N VAL A 207 -17.07 -4.85 -0.54
CA VAL A 207 -16.76 -4.00 -1.70
C VAL A 207 -17.40 -2.63 -1.53
N GLY A 208 -16.62 -1.58 -1.81
CA GLY A 208 -17.03 -0.19 -1.61
C GLY A 208 -16.63 0.40 -0.25
N GLN A 209 -16.23 -0.39 0.72
CA GLN A 209 -15.82 0.08 2.05
C GLN A 209 -14.46 0.79 1.99
N LYS A 210 -14.35 1.93 2.68
CA LYS A 210 -13.05 2.58 2.93
C LYS A 210 -12.34 1.89 4.09
N VAL A 211 -11.04 1.69 3.94
CA VAL A 211 -10.17 1.06 4.94
C VAL A 211 -8.94 1.91 5.19
N ARG A 212 -8.31 1.72 6.36
CA ARG A 212 -7.09 2.41 6.78
C ARG A 212 -5.99 1.40 7.09
N ALA A 213 -4.82 1.63 6.52
CA ALA A 213 -3.62 0.81 6.72
C ALA A 213 -3.26 0.65 8.20
N GLY A 214 -3.11 -0.59 8.65
CA GLY A 214 -2.73 -0.91 10.02
C GLY A 214 -3.81 -0.65 11.08
N GLU A 215 -5.03 -0.22 10.70
CA GLU A 215 -6.13 0.06 11.65
C GLU A 215 -7.37 -0.80 11.36
N THR A 216 -7.73 -0.96 10.09
CA THR A 216 -8.94 -1.69 9.72
C THR A 216 -8.69 -3.18 9.68
N ILE A 217 -9.42 -3.94 10.49
CA ILE A 217 -9.42 -5.41 10.40
C ILE A 217 -10.20 -5.81 9.16
N ILE A 218 -9.57 -6.52 8.21
CA ILE A 218 -10.19 -6.95 6.97
C ILE A 218 -10.60 -8.41 6.98
N ALA A 219 -9.89 -9.24 7.74
CA ALA A 219 -10.19 -10.68 7.86
C ALA A 219 -9.63 -11.28 9.14
N ARG A 220 -10.01 -12.54 9.38
CA ARG A 220 -9.42 -13.42 10.39
C ARG A 220 -9.14 -14.79 9.79
N LEU A 221 -7.95 -15.33 10.05
CA LEU A 221 -7.58 -16.69 9.70
C LEU A 221 -8.20 -17.67 10.70
N HIS A 222 -8.51 -18.87 10.23
CA HIS A 222 -8.84 -19.99 11.09
C HIS A 222 -7.64 -20.95 11.11
N LYS A 223 -7.25 -21.42 12.29
CA LYS A 223 -6.21 -22.42 12.43
C LYS A 223 -6.68 -23.71 11.75
N GLU A 224 -5.93 -24.19 10.76
CA GLU A 224 -6.16 -25.53 10.24
C GLU A 224 -5.74 -26.53 11.32
N TYR A 225 -6.69 -27.26 11.89
CA TYR A 225 -6.39 -28.41 12.69
C TYR A 225 -5.91 -29.51 11.74
N SER A 226 -4.59 -29.65 11.58
CA SER A 226 -4.04 -30.88 11.05
C SER A 226 -4.32 -31.96 12.11
N PHE A 227 -5.29 -32.82 11.84
CA PHE A 227 -5.40 -34.06 12.62
C PHE A 227 -4.05 -34.81 12.44
N PRO A 228 -3.36 -35.16 13.51
CA PRO A 228 -2.20 -36.04 13.38
C PRO A 228 -2.70 -37.31 12.65
N ASN A 229 -2.04 -37.66 11.56
CA ASN A 229 -2.31 -38.90 10.86
C ASN A 229 -2.19 -40.05 11.90
N ILE A 230 -3.34 -40.65 12.21
CA ILE A 230 -3.45 -41.84 13.07
C ILE A 230 -2.91 -43.04 12.28
#